data_6efec456d2ec5649d0da0932228c14c2
#
_entry.id   6efec456d2ec5649d0da0932228c14c2
#
_cell.length_a   1.000
_cell.length_b   1.000
_cell.length_c   1.000
_cell.angle_alpha   90.00
_cell.angle_beta   90.00
_cell.angle_gamma   90.00
#
_symmetry.space_group_name_H-M   'P 1'
#
loop_
_entity.id
_entity.type
_entity.pdbx_description
1 polymer ?
#
loop_
_entity_poly.entity_id
_entity_poly.type
_entity_poly.pdbx_seq_one_letter_code
_entity_poly.pdbx_strand_id
1 'polypeptide(L)'
;MRENALELHGVCKKYGGFALRNVGFTLPRGTVMGLIGENGAGKTTTIKAVLDLIRPDSGEITVLGEHGSNPSVREKIGVVLENGGFPSAMSAVQVSTLLGRAYKNWNAEQFASYIEKFGIDREKAIRDYSKGMKTKLNIA
;
A
#
# COMPACT_ATOMS: atom_id res chain seq x y z
N MET A 1 13.32 22.07 8.67
CA MET A 1 13.54 21.05 7.61
C MET A 1 12.22 20.32 7.41
N ARG A 2 11.77 20.08 6.18
CA ARG A 2 10.57 19.24 5.94
C ARG A 2 10.94 17.81 6.29
N GLU A 3 10.19 17.18 7.17
CA GLU A 3 10.36 15.76 7.47
C GLU A 3 10.09 14.91 6.22
N ASN A 4 10.86 13.86 6.03
CA ASN A 4 10.68 12.93 4.93
C ASN A 4 9.59 11.89 5.28
N ALA A 5 8.76 11.58 4.30
CA ALA A 5 7.79 10.50 4.42
C ALA A 5 8.43 9.13 4.16
N LEU A 6 9.45 9.09 3.28
CA LEU A 6 10.14 7.87 2.92
C LEU A 6 11.60 8.19 2.56
N GLU A 7 12.52 7.38 3.05
CA GLU A 7 13.94 7.43 2.71
C GLU A 7 14.47 6.01 2.46
N LEU A 8 15.17 5.84 1.37
CA LEU A 8 15.92 4.62 1.05
C LEU A 8 17.39 4.97 0.92
N HIS A 9 18.26 4.21 1.58
CA HIS A 9 19.70 4.37 1.53
C HIS A 9 20.39 3.05 1.17
N GLY A 10 20.94 2.98 -0.03
CA GLY A 10 21.76 1.86 -0.47
C GLY A 10 21.04 0.50 -0.51
N VAL A 11 19.73 0.49 -0.75
CA VAL A 11 18.92 -0.72 -0.69
C VAL A 11 19.28 -1.69 -1.81
N CYS A 12 19.65 -2.91 -1.41
CA CYS A 12 19.98 -4.01 -2.32
C CYS A 12 19.09 -5.22 -2.05
N LYS A 13 18.74 -5.95 -3.13
CA LYS A 13 18.06 -7.25 -3.04
C LYS A 13 18.43 -8.13 -4.22
N LYS A 14 18.86 -9.36 -3.97
CA LYS A 14 19.19 -10.34 -5.02
C LYS A 14 18.15 -11.46 -5.05
N TYR A 15 17.76 -11.84 -6.25
CA TYR A 15 17.02 -13.05 -6.58
C TYR A 15 17.80 -13.81 -7.69
N GLY A 16 17.51 -15.07 -7.90
CA GLY A 16 18.10 -15.79 -9.04
C GLY A 16 17.74 -15.11 -10.38
N GLY A 17 18.69 -14.43 -11.01
CA GLY A 17 18.50 -13.72 -12.29
C GLY A 17 18.10 -12.24 -12.21
N PHE A 18 17.86 -11.68 -11.02
CA PHE A 18 17.54 -10.26 -10.83
C PHE A 18 18.23 -9.68 -9.60
N ALA A 19 18.67 -8.43 -9.68
CA ALA A 19 19.20 -7.71 -8.53
C ALA A 19 18.77 -6.25 -8.50
N LEU A 20 18.19 -5.83 -7.39
CA LEU A 20 18.09 -4.43 -6.99
C LEU A 20 19.44 -4.00 -6.44
N ARG A 21 20.02 -2.91 -6.95
CA ARG A 21 21.39 -2.49 -6.59
C ARG A 21 21.40 -1.04 -6.15
N ASN A 22 21.82 -0.82 -4.91
CA ASN A 22 22.09 0.51 -4.35
C ASN A 22 20.96 1.54 -4.60
N VAL A 23 19.72 1.12 -4.39
CA VAL A 23 18.58 2.03 -4.57
C VAL A 23 18.52 3.01 -3.42
N GLY A 24 18.50 4.30 -3.77
CA GLY A 24 18.40 5.39 -2.81
C GLY A 24 17.57 6.53 -3.37
N PHE A 25 16.63 7.01 -2.59
CA PHE A 25 15.85 8.23 -2.84
C PHE A 25 15.12 8.68 -1.58
N THR A 26 14.65 9.90 -1.62
CA THR A 26 13.91 10.55 -0.52
C THR A 26 12.60 11.11 -1.03
N LEU A 27 11.51 10.86 -0.31
CA LEU A 27 10.19 11.43 -0.57
C LEU A 27 9.83 12.37 0.59
N PRO A 28 9.84 13.70 0.39
CA PRO A 28 9.40 14.65 1.41
C PRO A 28 7.91 14.51 1.72
N ARG A 29 7.50 14.79 2.95
CA ARG A 29 6.08 14.82 3.33
C ARG A 29 5.28 15.81 2.49
N GLY A 30 4.05 15.44 2.13
CA GLY A 30 3.14 16.28 1.34
C GLY A 30 3.49 16.36 -0.14
N THR A 31 4.39 15.47 -0.64
CA THR A 31 4.74 15.38 -2.05
C THR A 31 4.31 14.07 -2.67
N VAL A 32 4.30 14.00 -3.99
CA VAL A 32 4.00 12.79 -4.78
C VAL A 32 5.24 12.43 -5.59
N MET A 33 5.59 11.15 -5.63
CA MET A 33 6.69 10.62 -6.41
C MET A 33 6.19 9.51 -7.35
N GLY A 34 6.56 9.59 -8.62
CA GLY A 34 6.36 8.52 -9.60
C GLY A 34 7.59 7.61 -9.68
N LEU A 35 7.39 6.30 -9.51
CA LEU A 35 8.43 5.29 -9.73
C LEU A 35 8.24 4.71 -11.14
N ILE A 36 9.05 5.19 -12.09
CA ILE A 36 8.94 4.89 -13.52
C ILE A 36 10.12 4.00 -13.95
N GLY A 37 9.88 3.13 -14.92
CA GLY A 37 10.90 2.24 -15.48
C GLY A 37 10.28 1.07 -16.25
N GLU A 38 11.10 0.33 -16.99
CA GLU A 38 10.70 -0.85 -17.75
C GLU A 38 10.20 -2.00 -16.84
N ASN A 39 9.54 -2.98 -17.46
CA ASN A 39 9.19 -4.21 -16.76
C ASN A 39 10.48 -4.95 -16.33
N GLY A 40 10.55 -5.36 -15.06
CA GLY A 40 11.75 -5.96 -14.50
C GLY A 40 12.76 -4.95 -13.90
N ALA A 41 12.56 -3.64 -14.03
CA ALA A 41 13.46 -2.60 -13.46
C ALA A 41 13.50 -2.56 -11.91
N GLY A 42 12.69 -3.37 -11.22
CA GLY A 42 12.71 -3.44 -9.75
C GLY A 42 11.68 -2.58 -9.03
N LYS A 43 10.78 -1.89 -9.75
CA LYS A 43 9.73 -1.05 -9.14
C LYS A 43 8.92 -1.78 -8.07
N THR A 44 8.36 -2.92 -8.44
CA THR A 44 7.55 -3.75 -7.53
C THR A 44 8.39 -4.29 -6.37
N THR A 45 9.64 -4.65 -6.61
CA THR A 45 10.57 -5.11 -5.56
C THR A 45 10.86 -4.00 -4.57
N THR A 46 11.11 -2.77 -5.05
CA THR A 46 11.32 -1.59 -4.20
C THR A 46 10.08 -1.31 -3.34
N ILE A 47 8.88 -1.29 -3.95
CA ILE A 47 7.63 -1.10 -3.20
C ILE A 47 7.43 -2.19 -2.15
N LYS A 48 7.67 -3.46 -2.49
CA LYS A 48 7.57 -4.57 -1.54
C LYS A 48 8.56 -4.43 -0.37
N ALA A 49 9.76 -3.92 -0.63
CA ALA A 49 10.75 -3.65 0.42
C ALA A 49 10.29 -2.51 1.34
N VAL A 50 9.74 -1.42 0.78
CA VAL A 50 9.18 -0.30 1.56
C VAL A 50 8.02 -0.77 2.46
N LEU A 51 7.17 -1.70 1.97
CA LEU A 51 6.05 -2.27 2.70
C LEU A 51 6.44 -3.42 3.65
N ASP A 52 7.75 -3.71 3.78
CA ASP A 52 8.29 -4.83 4.57
C ASP A 52 7.69 -6.20 4.19
N LEU A 53 7.25 -6.33 2.94
CA LEU A 53 6.79 -7.61 2.37
C LEU A 53 7.96 -8.50 1.94
N ILE A 54 9.13 -7.91 1.77
CA ILE A 54 10.41 -8.57 1.52
C ILE A 54 11.51 -7.87 2.30
N ARG A 55 12.47 -8.63 2.82
CA ARG A 55 13.60 -8.08 3.54
C ARG A 55 14.73 -7.75 2.55
N PRO A 56 15.28 -6.52 2.52
CA PRO A 56 16.48 -6.18 1.78
C PRO A 56 17.69 -7.03 2.25
N ASP A 57 18.65 -7.25 1.35
CA ASP A 57 19.92 -7.92 1.71
C ASP A 57 20.90 -6.92 2.33
N SER A 58 20.80 -5.63 1.96
CA SER A 58 21.53 -4.52 2.57
C SER A 58 20.83 -3.19 2.31
N GLY A 59 21.29 -2.13 2.99
CA GLY A 59 20.68 -0.79 2.96
C GLY A 59 19.65 -0.59 4.03
N GLU A 60 19.13 0.63 4.09
CA GLU A 60 18.17 1.06 5.11
C GLU A 60 16.94 1.69 4.47
N ILE A 61 15.77 1.44 5.08
CA ILE A 61 14.51 2.04 4.70
C ILE A 61 13.90 2.68 5.93
N THR A 62 13.66 3.99 5.84
CA THR A 62 12.99 4.78 6.87
C THR A 62 11.65 5.29 6.33
N VAL A 63 10.57 5.07 7.07
CA VAL A 63 9.21 5.50 6.73
C VAL A 63 8.67 6.33 7.89
N LEU A 64 8.24 7.55 7.60
CA LEU A 64 7.72 8.50 8.58
C LEU A 64 8.67 8.76 9.76
N GLY A 65 10.00 8.68 9.52
CA GLY A 65 11.03 8.87 10.53
C GLY A 65 11.35 7.63 11.37
N GLU A 66 10.71 6.51 11.11
CA GLU A 66 10.92 5.24 11.82
C GLU A 66 11.47 4.17 10.89
N HIS A 67 12.18 3.16 11.42
CA HIS A 67 12.64 2.03 10.62
C HIS A 67 11.46 1.31 9.97
N GLY A 68 11.52 1.03 8.67
CA GLY A 68 10.40 0.50 7.88
C GLY A 68 9.82 -0.84 8.36
N SER A 69 10.59 -1.64 9.11
CA SER A 69 10.12 -2.89 9.73
C SER A 69 9.35 -2.69 11.04
N ASN A 70 9.24 -1.46 11.55
CA ASN A 70 8.48 -1.20 12.78
C ASN A 70 6.98 -1.43 12.53
N PRO A 71 6.28 -2.30 13.29
CA PRO A 71 4.86 -2.54 13.11
C PRO A 71 3.99 -1.28 13.21
N SER A 72 4.38 -0.29 14.04
CA SER A 72 3.66 0.99 14.18
C SER A 72 3.61 1.81 12.89
N VAL A 73 4.59 1.62 12.01
CA VAL A 73 4.66 2.29 10.69
C VAL A 73 3.60 1.74 9.75
N ARG A 74 3.35 0.43 9.79
CA ARG A 74 2.38 -0.23 8.88
C ARG A 74 0.95 0.26 9.11
N GLU A 75 0.60 0.59 10.34
CA GLU A 75 -0.73 1.15 10.66
C GLU A 75 -0.94 2.55 10.06
N LYS A 76 0.16 3.22 9.66
CA LYS A 76 0.15 4.58 9.08
C LYS A 76 0.25 4.58 7.55
N ILE A 77 0.40 3.39 6.92
CA ILE A 77 0.56 3.26 5.46
C ILE A 77 -0.72 2.71 4.85
N GLY A 78 -1.32 3.45 3.94
CA GLY A 78 -2.36 2.94 3.05
C GLY A 78 -1.76 2.37 1.76
N VAL A 79 -2.24 1.21 1.32
CA VAL A 79 -1.79 0.55 0.09
C VAL A 79 -2.97 0.24 -0.80
N VAL A 80 -2.92 0.71 -2.04
CA VAL A 80 -3.91 0.36 -3.07
C VAL A 80 -3.26 -0.58 -4.07
N LEU A 81 -3.75 -1.82 -4.14
CA LEU A 81 -3.27 -2.84 -5.07
C LEU A 81 -4.18 -2.95 -6.29
N GLU A 82 -3.59 -3.20 -7.45
CA GLU A 82 -4.33 -3.27 -8.72
C GLU A 82 -5.39 -4.39 -8.74
N ASN A 83 -5.12 -5.53 -8.10
CA ASN A 83 -6.00 -6.70 -8.11
C ASN A 83 -6.94 -6.78 -6.90
N GLY A 84 -7.01 -5.73 -6.09
CA GLY A 84 -7.79 -5.71 -4.85
C GLY A 84 -7.21 -6.59 -3.75
N GLY A 85 -7.47 -6.22 -2.49
CA GLY A 85 -6.98 -6.92 -1.31
C GLY A 85 -8.03 -7.82 -0.64
N PHE A 86 -9.27 -7.87 -1.15
CA PHE A 86 -10.38 -8.53 -0.46
C PHE A 86 -10.91 -9.74 -1.22
N PRO A 87 -11.40 -10.78 -0.50
CA PRO A 87 -12.05 -11.93 -1.12
C PRO A 87 -13.21 -11.50 -2.02
N SER A 88 -13.26 -12.04 -3.23
CA SER A 88 -14.22 -11.65 -4.27
C SER A 88 -15.69 -11.93 -3.93
N ALA A 89 -15.95 -12.84 -2.99
CA ALA A 89 -17.29 -13.17 -2.52
C ALA A 89 -17.84 -12.19 -1.47
N MET A 90 -16.99 -11.34 -0.88
CA MET A 90 -17.42 -10.35 0.11
C MET A 90 -18.11 -9.17 -0.54
N SER A 91 -19.02 -8.52 0.20
CA SER A 91 -19.55 -7.19 -0.10
C SER A 91 -18.73 -6.10 0.62
N ALA A 92 -18.94 -4.82 0.24
CA ALA A 92 -18.27 -3.71 0.92
C ALA A 92 -18.65 -3.63 2.42
N VAL A 93 -19.88 -3.98 2.79
CA VAL A 93 -20.31 -4.07 4.20
C VAL A 93 -19.50 -5.13 4.95
N GLN A 94 -19.30 -6.29 4.35
CA GLN A 94 -18.51 -7.36 4.96
C GLN A 94 -17.03 -6.98 5.07
N VAL A 95 -16.47 -6.26 4.07
CA VAL A 95 -15.12 -5.69 4.14
C VAL A 95 -15.00 -4.73 5.32
N SER A 96 -15.94 -3.79 5.48
CA SER A 96 -15.93 -2.86 6.62
C SER A 96 -15.95 -3.59 7.96
N THR A 97 -16.78 -4.63 8.09
CA THR A 97 -16.84 -5.46 9.29
C THR A 97 -15.51 -6.17 9.58
N LEU A 98 -14.86 -6.71 8.53
CA LEU A 98 -13.55 -7.36 8.65
C LEU A 98 -12.48 -6.37 9.10
N LEU A 99 -12.42 -5.18 8.48
CA LEU A 99 -11.44 -4.15 8.80
C LEU A 99 -11.67 -3.59 10.22
N GLY A 100 -12.91 -3.43 10.66
CA GLY A 100 -13.23 -3.02 12.03
C GLY A 100 -12.80 -4.01 13.10
N ARG A 101 -12.63 -5.30 12.75
CA ARG A 101 -12.04 -6.30 13.64
C ARG A 101 -10.51 -6.29 13.63
N ALA A 102 -9.92 -5.91 12.48
CA ALA A 102 -8.46 -5.92 12.28
C ALA A 102 -7.79 -4.63 12.78
N TYR A 103 -8.44 -3.48 12.62
CA TYR A 103 -7.87 -2.16 12.91
C TYR A 103 -8.65 -1.46 14.02
N LYS A 104 -7.98 -1.12 15.12
CA LYS A 104 -8.59 -0.44 16.27
C LYS A 104 -9.18 0.93 15.94
N ASN A 105 -8.57 1.63 14.98
CA ASN A 105 -8.96 2.99 14.56
C ASN A 105 -9.83 2.98 13.29
N TRP A 106 -10.43 1.83 12.93
CA TRP A 106 -11.31 1.76 11.77
C TRP A 106 -12.54 2.64 11.95
N ASN A 107 -12.79 3.52 10.97
CA ASN A 107 -13.98 4.38 10.95
C ASN A 107 -14.98 3.88 9.89
N ALA A 108 -15.95 3.08 10.35
CA ALA A 108 -16.96 2.47 9.47
C ALA A 108 -17.89 3.51 8.82
N GLU A 109 -18.16 4.64 9.51
CA GLU A 109 -19.01 5.72 8.98
C GLU A 109 -18.29 6.45 7.84
N GLN A 110 -17.01 6.74 8.02
CA GLN A 110 -16.18 7.36 6.98
C GLN A 110 -16.07 6.46 5.75
N PHE A 111 -15.83 5.16 5.96
CA PHE A 111 -15.82 4.18 4.87
C PHE A 111 -17.15 4.15 4.13
N ALA A 112 -18.27 4.06 4.84
CA ALA A 112 -19.62 4.07 4.22
C ALA A 112 -19.85 5.34 3.39
N SER A 113 -19.44 6.50 3.88
CA SER A 113 -19.51 7.77 3.17
C SER A 113 -18.71 7.75 1.85
N TYR A 114 -17.50 7.16 1.84
CA TYR A 114 -16.74 7.00 0.60
C TYR A 114 -17.40 6.02 -0.37
N ILE A 115 -17.92 4.90 0.11
CA ILE A 115 -18.64 3.92 -0.72
C ILE A 115 -19.84 4.58 -1.42
N GLU A 116 -20.62 5.37 -0.69
CA GLU A 116 -21.74 6.14 -1.24
C GLU A 116 -21.25 7.19 -2.26
N LYS A 117 -20.27 8.02 -1.89
CA LYS A 117 -19.67 9.04 -2.77
C LYS A 117 -19.11 8.46 -4.07
N PHE A 118 -18.58 7.24 -4.04
CA PHE A 118 -18.04 6.56 -5.21
C PHE A 118 -19.10 5.82 -6.04
N GLY A 119 -20.36 5.80 -5.58
CA GLY A 119 -21.47 5.14 -6.26
C GLY A 119 -21.30 3.61 -6.28
N ILE A 120 -20.76 3.03 -5.22
CA ILE A 120 -20.57 1.59 -5.08
C ILE A 120 -21.78 0.99 -4.36
N ASP A 121 -22.39 -0.03 -4.96
CA ASP A 121 -23.40 -0.84 -4.28
C ASP A 121 -22.75 -1.64 -3.15
N ARG A 122 -23.04 -1.27 -1.93
CA ARG A 122 -22.37 -1.81 -0.73
C ARG A 122 -22.72 -3.27 -0.42
N GLU A 123 -23.87 -3.76 -0.92
CA GLU A 123 -24.36 -5.13 -0.66
C GLU A 123 -23.91 -6.12 -1.74
N LYS A 124 -23.59 -5.62 -2.94
CA LYS A 124 -23.15 -6.45 -4.07
C LYS A 124 -21.80 -7.08 -3.82
N ALA A 125 -21.60 -8.31 -4.28
CA ALA A 125 -20.32 -9.01 -4.14
C ALA A 125 -19.22 -8.35 -4.99
N ILE A 126 -18.00 -8.27 -4.47
CA ILE A 126 -16.83 -7.66 -5.14
C ILE A 126 -16.52 -8.31 -6.49
N ARG A 127 -16.79 -9.62 -6.66
CA ARG A 127 -16.64 -10.28 -7.97
C ARG A 127 -17.43 -9.59 -9.09
N ASP A 128 -18.57 -9.01 -8.75
CA ASP A 128 -19.49 -8.37 -9.69
C ASP A 128 -19.19 -6.86 -9.88
N TYR A 129 -18.14 -6.34 -9.23
CA TYR A 129 -17.65 -4.99 -9.42
C TYR A 129 -16.79 -4.90 -10.70
N SER A 130 -16.93 -3.79 -11.41
CA SER A 130 -15.98 -3.42 -12.45
C SER A 130 -14.57 -3.19 -11.88
N LYS A 131 -13.52 -3.20 -12.73
CA LYS A 131 -12.16 -2.88 -12.31
C LYS A 131 -12.09 -1.52 -11.59
N GLY A 132 -12.79 -0.51 -12.12
CA GLY A 132 -12.86 0.83 -11.51
C GLY A 132 -13.54 0.83 -10.13
N MET A 133 -14.62 0.06 -9.95
CA MET A 133 -15.28 -0.08 -8.64
C MET A 133 -14.38 -0.78 -7.62
N LYS A 134 -13.63 -1.81 -8.02
CA LYS A 134 -12.65 -2.48 -7.15
C LYS A 134 -11.53 -1.52 -6.71
N THR A 135 -11.03 -0.69 -7.62
CA THR A 135 -10.05 0.34 -7.29
C THR A 135 -10.61 1.37 -6.31
N LYS A 136 -11.84 1.86 -6.54
CA LYS A 136 -12.53 2.79 -5.63
C LYS A 136 -12.75 2.20 -4.24
N LEU A 137 -13.15 0.91 -4.15
CA LEU A 137 -13.27 0.20 -2.88
C LEU A 137 -11.95 0.15 -2.11
N ASN A 138 -10.83 -0.07 -2.79
CA ASN A 138 -9.50 -0.12 -2.17
C ASN A 138 -9.01 1.27 -1.69
N ILE A 139 -9.56 2.35 -2.24
CA ILE A 139 -9.24 3.74 -1.85
C ILE A 139 -10.10 4.18 -0.66
N ALA A 140 -11.32 3.64 -0.55
CA ALA A 140 -12.26 3.95 0.52
C ALA A 140 -11.80 3.46 1.89
#